data_a8f154372e0b2366193241cb87299347
#
_entry.id   a8f154372e0b2366193241cb87299347
#
_cell.length_a   1.000
_cell.length_b   1.000
_cell.length_c   1.000
_cell.angle_alpha   90.00
_cell.angle_beta   90.00
_cell.angle_gamma   90.00
#
_symmetry.space_group_name_H-M   'P 1'
#
loop_
_entity.id
_entity.type
_entity.pdbx_description
1 polymer ?
#
loop_
_entity_poly.entity_id
_entity_poly.type
_entity_poly.pdbx_seq_one_letter_code
_entity_poly.pdbx_strand_id
1 'polypeptide(L)'
;LQWLLIGLMAIIGLAIGALGAKLAAVGGTWFFALMGLVMVVSAILIARHRRGGIVLYALAFIVAIVWSISDAGWEFWPLFSRLFAFGVLAFLCALVWPFMSANQPAKKVLPFGLAAVIAVALLASVGGMFKPQTLVSATEAVPVKPVTAGEEQKNWEHWGNTTHGDRFAALDQINKQNINKLQVAWTARTGDIPLSNGSGAEDQNTPLQVGD
;
A
#
# COMPACT_ATOMS: atom_id res chain seq x y z
N LEU A 1 -3.58 18.25 -23.13
CA LEU A 1 -2.79 17.24 -22.46
C LEU A 1 -1.81 17.86 -21.45
N GLN A 2 -1.01 18.89 -21.84
CA GLN A 2 -0.01 19.53 -20.96
C GLN A 2 -0.64 20.08 -19.66
N TRP A 3 -1.75 20.81 -19.74
CA TRP A 3 -2.43 21.36 -18.57
C TRP A 3 -3.01 20.27 -17.65
N LEU A 4 -3.48 19.16 -18.23
CA LEU A 4 -3.92 17.99 -17.47
C LEU A 4 -2.75 17.39 -16.69
N LEU A 5 -1.59 17.19 -17.33
CA LEU A 5 -0.38 16.70 -16.67
C LEU A 5 0.04 17.61 -15.52
N ILE A 6 0.10 18.94 -15.75
CA ILE A 6 0.45 19.93 -14.74
C ILE A 6 -0.50 19.83 -13.53
N GLY A 7 -1.81 19.79 -13.78
CA GLY A 7 -2.82 19.67 -12.74
C GLY A 7 -2.69 18.39 -11.92
N LEU A 8 -2.54 17.25 -12.59
CA LEU A 8 -2.33 15.95 -11.93
C LEU A 8 -1.05 15.94 -11.08
N MET A 9 0.07 16.40 -11.64
CA MET A 9 1.35 16.45 -10.92
C MET A 9 1.28 17.39 -9.71
N ALA A 10 0.60 18.55 -9.83
CA ALA A 10 0.45 19.49 -8.73
C ALA A 10 -0.43 18.91 -7.61
N ILE A 11 -1.59 18.37 -7.95
CA ILE A 11 -2.53 17.83 -6.96
C ILE A 11 -1.92 16.62 -6.24
N ILE A 12 -1.43 15.64 -7.00
CA ILE A 12 -0.83 14.43 -6.45
C ILE A 12 0.45 14.79 -5.67
N GLY A 13 1.28 15.68 -6.22
CA GLY A 13 2.52 16.12 -5.57
C GLY A 13 2.28 16.83 -4.23
N LEU A 14 1.27 17.72 -4.17
CA LEU A 14 0.88 18.38 -2.92
C LEU A 14 0.34 17.36 -1.90
N ALA A 15 -0.54 16.47 -2.33
CA ALA A 15 -1.12 15.45 -1.44
C ALA A 15 -0.03 14.50 -0.87
N ILE A 16 0.79 13.93 -1.75
CA ILE A 16 1.88 13.02 -1.34
C ILE A 16 2.93 13.77 -0.50
N GLY A 17 3.26 15.01 -0.88
CA GLY A 17 4.23 15.83 -0.14
C GLY A 17 3.75 16.15 1.29
N ALA A 18 2.51 16.58 1.44
CA ALA A 18 1.93 16.89 2.75
C ALA A 18 1.80 15.65 3.65
N LEU A 19 1.26 14.55 3.11
CA LEU A 19 1.15 13.28 3.84
C LEU A 19 2.53 12.68 4.14
N GLY A 20 3.48 12.78 3.19
CA GLY A 20 4.85 12.36 3.36
C GLY A 20 5.60 13.16 4.43
N ALA A 21 5.39 14.47 4.49
CA ALA A 21 5.95 15.31 5.56
C ALA A 21 5.39 14.93 6.93
N LYS A 22 4.07 14.65 7.02
CA LYS A 22 3.45 14.15 8.25
C LYS A 22 4.02 12.79 8.65
N LEU A 23 4.21 11.88 7.69
CA LEU A 23 4.82 10.57 7.93
C LEU A 23 6.26 10.72 8.45
N ALA A 24 7.07 11.59 7.84
CA ALA A 24 8.43 11.85 8.28
C ALA A 24 8.50 12.45 9.70
N ALA A 25 7.54 13.30 10.05
CA ALA A 25 7.46 13.91 11.39
C ALA A 25 7.19 12.88 12.51
N VAL A 26 6.58 11.73 12.19
CA VAL A 26 6.36 10.63 13.15
C VAL A 26 7.43 9.52 13.04
N GLY A 27 8.57 9.80 12.40
CA GLY A 27 9.69 8.88 12.29
C GLY A 27 9.67 7.95 11.05
N GLY A 28 8.74 8.17 10.11
CA GLY A 28 8.69 7.42 8.87
C GLY A 28 9.64 7.95 7.79
N THR A 29 9.54 7.37 6.59
CA THR A 29 10.42 7.71 5.46
C THR A 29 10.20 9.13 4.92
N TRP A 30 11.28 9.82 4.57
CA TRP A 30 11.27 11.12 3.88
C TRP A 30 10.96 11.01 2.38
N PHE A 31 10.99 9.82 1.82
CA PHE A 31 10.86 9.58 0.38
C PHE A 31 9.62 10.27 -0.21
N PHE A 32 8.45 10.10 0.41
CA PHE A 32 7.20 10.66 -0.11
C PHE A 32 7.15 12.19 -0.05
N ALA A 33 7.73 12.80 0.99
CA ALA A 33 7.82 14.25 1.09
C ALA A 33 8.68 14.83 -0.04
N LEU A 34 9.84 14.23 -0.29
CA LEU A 34 10.76 14.64 -1.35
C LEU A 34 10.15 14.40 -2.74
N MET A 35 9.51 13.25 -2.96
CA MET A 35 8.84 12.94 -4.23
C MET A 35 7.71 13.92 -4.53
N GLY A 36 6.89 14.25 -3.53
CA GLY A 36 5.84 15.26 -3.67
C GLY A 36 6.40 16.64 -4.05
N LEU A 37 7.47 17.08 -3.39
CA LEU A 37 8.16 18.33 -3.72
C LEU A 37 8.68 18.32 -5.16
N VAL A 38 9.34 17.25 -5.58
CA VAL A 38 9.86 17.12 -6.96
C VAL A 38 8.72 17.17 -7.96
N MET A 39 7.58 16.54 -7.70
CA MET A 39 6.41 16.59 -8.58
C MET A 39 5.89 18.01 -8.74
N VAL A 40 5.75 18.77 -7.65
CA VAL A 40 5.30 20.17 -7.69
C VAL A 40 6.29 21.04 -8.46
N VAL A 41 7.60 20.92 -8.20
CA VAL A 41 8.63 21.66 -8.95
C VAL A 41 8.61 21.29 -10.42
N SER A 42 8.46 20.02 -10.75
CA SER A 42 8.33 19.56 -12.14
C SER A 42 7.10 20.16 -12.82
N ALA A 43 5.94 20.18 -12.14
CA ALA A 43 4.72 20.81 -12.66
C ALA A 43 4.93 22.30 -12.97
N ILE A 44 5.59 23.04 -12.05
CA ILE A 44 5.91 24.47 -12.25
C ILE A 44 6.84 24.67 -13.46
N LEU A 45 7.88 23.84 -13.60
CA LEU A 45 8.80 23.92 -14.74
C LEU A 45 8.10 23.61 -16.06
N ILE A 46 7.21 22.61 -16.08
CA ILE A 46 6.41 22.27 -17.26
C ILE A 46 5.44 23.40 -17.60
N ALA A 47 4.81 24.02 -16.61
CA ALA A 47 3.93 25.19 -16.81
C ALA A 47 4.69 26.37 -17.43
N ARG A 48 5.98 26.52 -17.10
CA ARG A 48 6.88 27.51 -17.70
C ARG A 48 7.51 27.07 -19.02
N HIS A 49 6.97 26.04 -19.67
CA HIS A 49 7.48 25.45 -20.92
C HIS A 49 8.96 25.02 -20.85
N ARG A 50 9.48 24.68 -19.67
CA ARG A 50 10.85 24.22 -19.48
C ARG A 50 10.93 22.69 -19.50
N ARG A 51 11.66 22.14 -20.46
CA ARG A 51 11.91 20.67 -20.55
C ARG A 51 12.57 20.09 -19.29
N GLY A 52 13.27 20.91 -18.52
CA GLY A 52 13.88 20.50 -17.24
C GLY A 52 12.89 19.89 -16.26
N GLY A 53 11.60 20.27 -16.31
CA GLY A 53 10.57 19.66 -15.47
C GLY A 53 10.33 18.18 -15.81
N ILE A 54 10.32 17.82 -17.10
CA ILE A 54 10.20 16.42 -17.52
C ILE A 54 11.44 15.62 -17.14
N VAL A 55 12.63 16.19 -17.33
CA VAL A 55 13.90 15.53 -16.96
C VAL A 55 13.97 15.31 -15.45
N LEU A 56 13.60 16.32 -14.67
CA LEU A 56 13.58 16.23 -13.20
C LEU A 56 12.63 15.10 -12.75
N TYR A 57 11.43 15.05 -13.32
CA TYR A 57 10.48 13.98 -13.00
C TYR A 57 10.99 12.60 -13.42
N ALA A 58 11.59 12.47 -14.60
CA ALA A 58 12.14 11.20 -15.06
C ALA A 58 13.25 10.68 -14.14
N LEU A 59 14.15 11.56 -13.68
CA LEU A 59 15.18 11.21 -12.70
C LEU A 59 14.57 10.77 -11.37
N ALA A 60 13.56 11.50 -10.87
CA ALA A 60 12.86 11.13 -9.65
C ALA A 60 12.11 9.79 -9.78
N PHE A 61 11.56 9.50 -10.96
CA PHE A 61 10.89 8.22 -11.21
C PHE A 61 11.90 7.06 -11.22
N ILE A 62 13.10 7.25 -11.78
CA ILE A 62 14.18 6.25 -11.68
C ILE A 62 14.57 6.01 -10.22
N VAL A 63 14.73 7.07 -9.43
CA VAL A 63 15.00 6.96 -7.99
C VAL A 63 13.85 6.22 -7.28
N ALA A 64 12.60 6.50 -7.65
CA ALA A 64 11.44 5.80 -7.10
C ALA A 64 11.44 4.30 -7.40
N ILE A 65 11.85 3.89 -8.61
CA ILE A 65 12.00 2.48 -8.97
C ILE A 65 13.06 1.81 -8.09
N VAL A 66 14.25 2.40 -8.01
CA VAL A 66 15.36 1.86 -7.20
C VAL A 66 14.96 1.76 -5.73
N TRP A 67 14.37 2.81 -5.18
CA TRP A 67 13.91 2.82 -3.79
C TRP A 67 12.83 1.76 -3.55
N SER A 68 11.84 1.63 -4.45
CA SER A 68 10.75 0.66 -4.31
C SER A 68 11.26 -0.78 -4.32
N ILE A 69 12.24 -1.09 -5.19
CA ILE A 69 12.87 -2.43 -5.23
C ILE A 69 13.69 -2.67 -3.97
N SER A 70 14.43 -1.67 -3.49
CA SER A 70 15.23 -1.78 -2.26
C SER A 70 14.36 -2.00 -1.01
N ASP A 71 13.17 -1.38 -0.96
CA ASP A 71 12.27 -1.43 0.19
C ASP A 71 11.33 -2.66 0.17
N ALA A 72 10.85 -3.05 -1.01
CA ALA A 72 9.83 -4.10 -1.16
C ALA A 72 10.34 -5.36 -1.88
N GLY A 73 11.60 -5.38 -2.34
CA GLY A 73 12.09 -6.47 -3.19
C GLY A 73 11.39 -6.52 -4.55
N TRP A 74 11.36 -7.72 -5.15
CA TRP A 74 10.75 -7.96 -6.46
C TRP A 74 9.31 -8.46 -6.36
N GLU A 75 8.60 -8.09 -5.27
CA GLU A 75 7.21 -8.47 -5.05
C GLU A 75 6.28 -7.66 -5.96
N PHE A 76 5.39 -8.35 -6.70
CA PHE A 76 4.51 -7.72 -7.69
C PHE A 76 3.61 -6.63 -7.08
N TRP A 77 2.81 -6.98 -6.05
CA TRP A 77 1.81 -6.06 -5.50
C TRP A 77 2.41 -4.84 -4.81
N PRO A 78 3.45 -4.95 -4.00
CA PRO A 78 4.14 -3.79 -3.46
C PRO A 78 4.73 -2.87 -4.53
N LEU A 79 5.34 -3.41 -5.59
CA LEU A 79 5.89 -2.62 -6.67
C LEU A 79 4.78 -1.97 -7.51
N PHE A 80 3.72 -2.71 -7.83
CA PHE A 80 2.58 -2.18 -8.57
C PHE A 80 1.95 -0.98 -7.88
N SER A 81 1.62 -1.11 -6.58
CA SER A 81 0.99 -0.03 -5.80
C SER A 81 1.86 1.22 -5.69
N ARG A 82 3.18 1.07 -5.65
CA ARG A 82 4.12 2.19 -5.53
C ARG A 82 4.45 2.86 -6.86
N LEU A 83 4.54 2.11 -7.96
CA LEU A 83 5.10 2.60 -9.21
C LEU A 83 4.07 2.89 -10.29
N PHE A 84 2.88 2.27 -10.27
CA PHE A 84 1.92 2.37 -11.35
C PHE A 84 1.48 3.82 -11.61
N ALA A 85 1.07 4.55 -10.57
CA ALA A 85 0.63 5.95 -10.70
C ALA A 85 1.76 6.87 -11.20
N PHE A 86 2.97 6.69 -10.68
CA PHE A 86 4.15 7.43 -11.14
C PHE A 86 4.51 7.06 -12.58
N GLY A 87 4.35 5.80 -12.98
CA GLY A 87 4.54 5.35 -14.36
C GLY A 87 3.55 5.99 -15.33
N VAL A 88 2.27 6.14 -14.93
CA VAL A 88 1.28 6.86 -15.74
C VAL A 88 1.69 8.32 -15.94
N LEU A 89 2.16 9.01 -14.91
CA LEU A 89 2.68 10.37 -15.06
C LEU A 89 3.94 10.44 -15.92
N ALA A 90 4.84 9.45 -15.83
CA ALA A 90 6.01 9.35 -16.70
C ALA A 90 5.61 9.16 -18.17
N PHE A 91 4.61 8.33 -18.44
CA PHE A 91 4.01 8.18 -19.76
C PHE A 91 3.47 9.51 -20.31
N LEU A 92 2.70 10.24 -19.51
CA LEU A 92 2.16 11.55 -19.90
C LEU A 92 3.28 12.57 -20.12
N CYS A 93 4.35 12.56 -19.31
CA CYS A 93 5.54 13.38 -19.54
C CYS A 93 6.19 13.08 -20.89
N ALA A 94 6.34 11.81 -21.26
CA ALA A 94 6.90 11.41 -22.54
C ALA A 94 6.04 11.88 -23.72
N LEU A 95 4.71 11.82 -23.59
CA LEU A 95 3.78 12.34 -24.62
C LEU A 95 3.82 13.87 -24.77
N VAL A 96 4.02 14.61 -23.68
CA VAL A 96 4.06 16.08 -23.68
C VAL A 96 5.42 16.62 -24.16
N TRP A 97 6.51 15.86 -23.95
CA TRP A 97 7.88 16.29 -24.25
C TRP A 97 8.08 16.89 -25.65
N PRO A 98 7.61 16.28 -26.77
CA PRO A 98 7.82 16.82 -28.11
C PRO A 98 7.23 18.21 -28.34
N PHE A 99 6.21 18.57 -27.55
CA PHE A 99 5.46 19.82 -27.73
C PHE A 99 5.97 20.97 -26.84
N MET A 100 7.00 20.73 -26.02
CA MET A 100 7.52 21.71 -25.05
C MET A 100 8.62 22.62 -25.61
N SER A 101 8.92 22.61 -26.92
CA SER A 101 9.93 23.49 -27.51
C SER A 101 9.42 24.15 -28.78
N ALA A 102 9.27 25.47 -28.69
CA ALA A 102 8.86 26.27 -29.88
C ALA A 102 9.97 26.41 -30.92
N ASN A 103 11.27 26.29 -30.55
CA ASN A 103 12.40 26.71 -31.38
C ASN A 103 13.26 25.57 -31.94
N GLN A 104 12.98 24.31 -31.67
CA GLN A 104 13.65 23.19 -32.31
C GLN A 104 12.65 22.09 -32.60
N PRO A 105 12.57 21.57 -33.85
CA PRO A 105 11.80 20.38 -34.13
C PRO A 105 12.43 19.23 -33.32
N ALA A 106 11.83 18.92 -32.16
CA ALA A 106 12.29 17.78 -31.39
C ALA A 106 12.21 16.54 -32.28
N LYS A 107 13.27 15.76 -32.32
CA LYS A 107 13.21 14.42 -32.92
C LYS A 107 12.14 13.67 -32.14
N LYS A 108 10.94 13.54 -32.73
CA LYS A 108 9.74 12.97 -32.07
C LYS A 108 9.91 11.47 -31.77
N VAL A 109 10.86 10.82 -32.44
CA VAL A 109 11.08 9.37 -32.35
C VAL A 109 11.42 8.94 -30.90
N LEU A 110 12.35 9.62 -30.23
CA LEU A 110 12.76 9.23 -28.87
C LEU A 110 11.66 9.38 -27.82
N PRO A 111 10.95 10.54 -27.72
CA PRO A 111 9.86 10.67 -26.75
C PRO A 111 8.70 9.70 -26.97
N PHE A 112 8.29 9.51 -28.23
CA PHE A 112 7.20 8.56 -28.53
C PHE A 112 7.64 7.11 -28.38
N GLY A 113 8.90 6.77 -28.68
CA GLY A 113 9.47 5.46 -28.40
C GLY A 113 9.48 5.16 -26.89
N LEU A 114 9.90 6.13 -26.08
CA LEU A 114 9.86 6.02 -24.62
C LEU A 114 8.43 5.89 -24.12
N ALA A 115 7.49 6.68 -24.62
CA ALA A 115 6.07 6.57 -24.28
C ALA A 115 5.52 5.17 -24.62
N ALA A 116 5.86 4.62 -25.77
CA ALA A 116 5.44 3.26 -26.16
C ALA A 116 5.99 2.19 -25.20
N VAL A 117 7.27 2.27 -24.82
CA VAL A 117 7.88 1.34 -23.85
C VAL A 117 7.18 1.43 -22.51
N ILE A 118 6.93 2.64 -21.99
CA ILE A 118 6.23 2.84 -20.71
C ILE A 118 4.78 2.31 -20.82
N ALA A 119 4.08 2.58 -21.94
CA ALA A 119 2.72 2.07 -22.14
C ALA A 119 2.68 0.53 -22.12
N VAL A 120 3.62 -0.14 -22.79
CA VAL A 120 3.73 -1.60 -22.76
C VAL A 120 3.99 -2.10 -21.33
N ALA A 121 4.88 -1.45 -20.59
CA ALA A 121 5.16 -1.82 -19.20
C ALA A 121 3.94 -1.63 -18.30
N LEU A 122 3.17 -0.55 -18.44
CA LEU A 122 1.92 -0.32 -17.72
C LEU A 122 0.86 -1.35 -18.07
N LEU A 123 0.67 -1.67 -19.34
CA LEU A 123 -0.28 -2.71 -19.78
C LEU A 123 0.15 -4.09 -19.26
N ALA A 124 1.44 -4.41 -19.32
CA ALA A 124 1.97 -5.65 -18.76
C ALA A 124 1.76 -5.74 -17.24
N SER A 125 1.91 -4.61 -16.52
CA SER A 125 1.65 -4.57 -15.08
C SER A 125 0.17 -4.79 -14.76
N VAL A 126 -0.75 -4.18 -15.54
CA VAL A 126 -2.19 -4.47 -15.42
C VAL A 126 -2.49 -5.94 -15.73
N GLY A 127 -1.90 -6.49 -16.79
CA GLY A 127 -2.03 -7.92 -17.10
C GLY A 127 -1.50 -8.83 -15.99
N GLY A 128 -0.46 -8.39 -15.29
CA GLY A 128 0.12 -9.09 -14.14
C GLY A 128 -0.82 -9.24 -12.95
N MET A 129 -1.81 -8.34 -12.80
CA MET A 129 -2.82 -8.43 -11.74
C MET A 129 -3.70 -9.68 -11.84
N PHE A 130 -3.86 -10.24 -13.04
CA PHE A 130 -4.68 -11.41 -13.29
C PHE A 130 -3.90 -12.74 -13.21
N LYS A 131 -2.58 -12.66 -12.93
CA LYS A 131 -1.77 -13.86 -12.70
C LYS A 131 -1.77 -14.21 -11.21
N PRO A 132 -1.88 -15.51 -10.86
CA PRO A 132 -1.64 -15.95 -9.49
C PRO A 132 -0.23 -15.53 -9.06
N GLN A 133 -0.16 -14.74 -7.99
CA GLN A 133 1.12 -14.35 -7.40
C GLN A 133 1.43 -15.35 -6.28
N THR A 134 2.53 -16.06 -6.39
CA THR A 134 2.99 -16.92 -5.31
C THR A 134 3.55 -16.02 -4.20
N LEU A 135 2.88 -16.01 -3.06
CA LEU A 135 3.47 -15.45 -1.86
C LEU A 135 4.60 -16.40 -1.44
N VAL A 136 5.83 -15.99 -1.65
CA VAL A 136 6.98 -16.70 -1.08
C VAL A 136 6.99 -16.33 0.40
N SER A 137 6.47 -17.22 1.24
CA SER A 137 6.71 -17.12 2.66
C SER A 137 8.21 -17.33 2.86
N ALA A 138 8.93 -16.28 3.22
CA ALA A 138 10.36 -16.35 3.51
C ALA A 138 10.66 -17.12 4.82
N THR A 139 9.64 -17.50 5.54
CA THR A 139 9.73 -18.30 6.75
C THR A 139 9.45 -19.74 6.38
N GLU A 140 10.46 -20.62 6.50
CA GLU A 140 10.18 -22.05 6.59
C GLU A 140 9.06 -22.24 7.61
N ALA A 141 7.98 -22.88 7.19
CA ALA A 141 6.88 -23.17 8.09
C ALA A 141 7.49 -23.93 9.27
N VAL A 142 7.61 -23.27 10.41
CA VAL A 142 7.95 -23.96 11.66
C VAL A 142 6.89 -25.05 11.81
N PRO A 143 7.26 -26.32 11.91
CA PRO A 143 6.29 -27.39 12.06
C PRO A 143 5.44 -27.09 13.29
N VAL A 144 4.22 -26.59 13.05
CA VAL A 144 3.25 -26.40 14.15
C VAL A 144 2.89 -27.80 14.59
N LYS A 145 3.23 -28.15 15.83
CA LYS A 145 2.77 -29.40 16.42
C LYS A 145 1.24 -29.37 16.38
N PRO A 146 0.58 -30.33 15.72
CA PRO A 146 -0.89 -30.35 15.71
C PRO A 146 -1.39 -30.41 17.15
N VAL A 147 -2.24 -29.48 17.54
CA VAL A 147 -2.93 -29.58 18.84
C VAL A 147 -3.89 -30.75 18.73
N THR A 148 -3.59 -31.84 19.42
CA THR A 148 -4.44 -33.02 19.47
C THR A 148 -5.62 -32.75 20.39
N ALA A 149 -6.81 -33.14 19.97
CA ALA A 149 -8.00 -33.12 20.82
C ALA A 149 -7.72 -33.93 22.09
N GLY A 150 -7.79 -33.28 23.27
CA GLY A 150 -7.46 -33.90 24.55
C GLY A 150 -6.23 -33.34 25.29
N GLU A 151 -5.39 -32.52 24.65
CA GLU A 151 -4.45 -31.68 25.40
C GLU A 151 -5.23 -30.53 26.05
N GLU A 152 -5.30 -30.51 27.36
CA GLU A 152 -5.94 -29.41 28.12
C GLU A 152 -5.18 -28.11 27.84
N GLN A 153 -5.74 -27.30 26.97
CA GLN A 153 -5.28 -25.93 26.80
C GLN A 153 -5.90 -25.09 27.91
N LYS A 154 -5.10 -24.74 28.89
CA LYS A 154 -5.58 -24.01 30.08
C LYS A 154 -5.64 -22.51 29.89
N ASN A 155 -4.83 -21.98 29.00
CA ASN A 155 -4.64 -20.54 28.82
C ASN A 155 -4.94 -20.09 27.39
N TRP A 156 -5.38 -18.84 27.26
CA TRP A 156 -5.46 -18.10 26.02
C TRP A 156 -4.63 -16.82 26.15
N GLU A 157 -3.30 -16.95 26.05
CA GLU A 157 -2.34 -15.90 26.43
C GLU A 157 -2.07 -14.88 25.32
N HIS A 158 -2.51 -15.15 24.10
CA HIS A 158 -2.29 -14.29 22.95
C HIS A 158 -3.62 -14.01 22.24
N TRP A 159 -3.69 -12.91 21.51
CA TRP A 159 -4.87 -12.53 20.73
C TRP A 159 -5.40 -13.67 19.84
N GLY A 160 -4.51 -14.44 19.24
CA GLY A 160 -4.84 -15.59 18.39
C GLY A 160 -4.62 -16.93 19.07
N ASN A 161 -4.67 -17.01 20.39
CA ASN A 161 -4.39 -18.20 21.22
C ASN A 161 -2.89 -18.56 21.27
N THR A 162 -2.24 -18.72 20.14
CA THR A 162 -0.79 -18.96 20.04
C THR A 162 -0.08 -17.73 19.49
N THR A 163 1.25 -17.70 19.60
CA THR A 163 2.08 -16.65 18.98
C THR A 163 1.93 -16.60 17.46
N HIS A 164 1.46 -17.68 16.84
CA HIS A 164 1.19 -17.78 15.40
C HIS A 164 -0.22 -17.33 15.01
N GLY A 165 -1.11 -17.12 15.98
CA GLY A 165 -2.46 -16.63 15.74
C GLY A 165 -3.41 -17.67 15.16
N ASP A 166 -3.27 -18.94 15.54
CA ASP A 166 -4.07 -20.07 15.00
C ASP A 166 -5.57 -19.97 15.29
N ARG A 167 -5.96 -19.22 16.33
CA ARG A 167 -7.35 -19.00 16.76
C ARG A 167 -8.12 -20.29 16.98
N PHE A 168 -7.45 -21.36 17.30
CA PHE A 168 -8.02 -22.67 17.52
C PHE A 168 -7.66 -23.19 18.92
N ALA A 169 -8.64 -23.76 19.60
CA ALA A 169 -8.45 -24.54 20.81
C ALA A 169 -9.27 -25.83 20.70
N ALA A 170 -8.70 -26.94 21.12
CA ALA A 170 -9.37 -28.24 21.10
C ALA A 170 -10.34 -28.36 22.31
N LEU A 171 -11.28 -27.41 22.42
CA LEU A 171 -12.27 -27.38 23.49
C LEU A 171 -13.58 -28.01 23.01
N ASP A 172 -14.16 -28.91 23.79
CA ASP A 172 -15.44 -29.59 23.51
C ASP A 172 -16.49 -29.40 24.63
N GLN A 173 -16.17 -28.56 25.61
CA GLN A 173 -17.06 -28.27 26.75
C GLN A 173 -18.44 -27.74 26.30
N ILE A 174 -18.45 -26.93 25.20
CA ILE A 174 -19.68 -26.46 24.56
C ILE A 174 -19.86 -27.24 23.24
N ASN A 175 -20.94 -27.96 23.15
CA ASN A 175 -21.23 -28.83 22.00
C ASN A 175 -22.73 -28.80 21.66
N LYS A 176 -23.13 -29.50 20.61
CA LYS A 176 -24.51 -29.52 20.10
C LYS A 176 -25.54 -30.00 21.14
N GLN A 177 -25.13 -30.77 22.14
CA GLN A 177 -26.00 -31.32 23.17
C GLN A 177 -26.25 -30.35 24.30
N ASN A 178 -25.40 -29.37 24.54
CA ASN A 178 -25.48 -28.47 25.66
C ASN A 178 -25.54 -26.97 25.33
N ILE A 179 -25.38 -26.59 24.06
CA ILE A 179 -25.40 -25.18 23.62
C ILE A 179 -26.72 -24.46 24.02
N ASN A 180 -27.83 -25.16 24.03
CA ASN A 180 -29.13 -24.62 24.46
C ASN A 180 -29.27 -24.38 25.96
N LYS A 181 -28.31 -24.84 26.76
CA LYS A 181 -28.24 -24.64 28.21
C LYS A 181 -27.39 -23.46 28.63
N LEU A 182 -26.74 -22.78 27.64
CA LEU A 182 -25.92 -21.60 27.94
C LEU A 182 -26.79 -20.47 28.49
N GLN A 183 -26.28 -19.83 29.54
CA GLN A 183 -26.90 -18.68 30.17
C GLN A 183 -25.86 -17.55 30.28
N VAL A 184 -26.33 -16.30 30.27
CA VAL A 184 -25.48 -15.14 30.53
C VAL A 184 -25.05 -15.18 31.98
N ALA A 185 -23.76 -15.37 32.23
CA ALA A 185 -23.21 -15.43 33.58
C ALA A 185 -23.12 -14.04 34.24
N TRP A 186 -22.73 -13.04 33.42
CA TRP A 186 -22.64 -11.65 33.88
C TRP A 186 -22.69 -10.72 32.65
N THR A 187 -22.94 -9.44 32.91
CA THR A 187 -22.92 -8.38 31.88
C THR A 187 -22.12 -7.21 32.41
N ALA A 188 -21.16 -6.73 31.62
CA ALA A 188 -20.42 -5.50 31.87
C ALA A 188 -20.80 -4.44 30.84
N ARG A 189 -20.88 -3.18 31.27
CA ARG A 189 -21.05 -2.04 30.40
C ARG A 189 -19.71 -1.31 30.28
N THR A 190 -19.13 -1.27 29.09
CA THR A 190 -17.84 -0.60 28.82
C THR A 190 -17.95 0.92 28.88
N GLY A 191 -19.15 1.47 28.69
CA GLY A 191 -19.37 2.92 28.59
C GLY A 191 -19.15 3.48 27.20
N ASP A 192 -18.79 2.64 26.23
CA ASP A 192 -18.65 3.07 24.84
C ASP A 192 -19.99 3.53 24.25
N ILE A 193 -20.00 4.77 23.79
CA ILE A 193 -21.13 5.38 23.12
C ILE A 193 -20.71 5.73 21.70
N PRO A 194 -21.42 5.29 20.66
CA PRO A 194 -21.12 5.69 19.30
C PRO A 194 -21.22 7.21 19.15
N LEU A 195 -20.13 7.85 18.71
CA LEU A 195 -20.06 9.31 18.54
C LEU A 195 -20.65 9.79 17.23
N SER A 196 -21.11 8.90 16.35
CA SER A 196 -21.65 9.26 15.04
C SER A 196 -22.93 8.51 14.70
N ASN A 197 -23.82 9.20 14.01
CA ASN A 197 -25.05 8.61 13.50
C ASN A 197 -24.75 7.54 12.44
N GLY A 198 -24.82 6.28 12.82
CA GLY A 198 -24.81 5.15 11.89
C GLY A 198 -23.64 4.19 11.95
N SER A 199 -22.54 4.47 12.66
CA SER A 199 -21.53 3.47 12.98
C SER A 199 -21.63 3.10 14.45
N GLY A 200 -22.02 1.86 14.74
CA GLY A 200 -21.96 1.32 16.10
C GLY A 200 -20.51 1.25 16.60
N ALA A 201 -20.33 1.37 17.92
CA ALA A 201 -19.07 0.98 18.52
C ALA A 201 -18.90 -0.54 18.34
N GLU A 202 -17.75 -0.97 17.85
CA GLU A 202 -17.39 -2.38 17.73
C GLU A 202 -16.33 -2.71 18.77
N ASP A 203 -16.60 -3.71 19.60
CA ASP A 203 -15.58 -4.29 20.47
C ASP A 203 -14.88 -5.44 19.75
N GLN A 204 -13.64 -5.20 19.31
CA GLN A 204 -12.82 -6.18 18.62
C GLN A 204 -11.76 -6.80 19.55
N ASN A 205 -11.87 -6.58 20.85
CA ASN A 205 -10.93 -7.14 21.81
C ASN A 205 -11.13 -8.66 21.94
N THR A 206 -10.03 -9.37 22.04
CA THR A 206 -10.04 -10.79 22.40
C THR A 206 -9.68 -10.91 23.87
N PRO A 207 -10.57 -11.48 24.71
CA PRO A 207 -10.23 -11.73 26.08
C PRO A 207 -9.02 -12.67 26.20
N LEU A 208 -8.12 -12.34 27.12
CA LEU A 208 -6.99 -13.20 27.47
C LEU A 208 -7.33 -13.97 28.75
N GLN A 209 -6.88 -15.21 28.81
CA GLN A 209 -6.94 -16.03 30.01
C GLN A 209 -5.54 -16.53 30.36
N VAL A 210 -5.06 -16.20 31.53
CA VAL A 210 -3.76 -16.59 32.06
C VAL A 210 -3.92 -17.09 33.47
N GLY A 211 -3.85 -18.41 33.67
CA GLY A 211 -4.12 -19.05 34.95
C GLY A 211 -5.61 -19.20 35.25
N ASP A 212 -5.91 -19.47 36.53
CA ASP A 212 -7.28 -19.68 37.03
C ASP A 212 -8.00 -18.38 37.34
#